data_02deec09e30e2043efb146951ffe11e0
#
_entry.id   02deec09e30e2043efb146951ffe11e0
#
_cell.length_a   1.000
_cell.length_b   1.000
_cell.length_c   1.000
_cell.angle_alpha   90.00
_cell.angle_beta   90.00
_cell.angle_gamma   90.00
#
_symmetry.space_group_name_H-M   'P 1'
#
loop_
_entity.id
_entity.type
_entity.pdbx_description
1 polymer ?
#
loop_
_entity_poly.entity_id
_entity_poly.type
_entity_poly.pdbx_seq_one_letter_code
_entity_poly.pdbx_strand_id
1 'polypeptide(L)'
;MVGALLTVLTLSVLQLGLALLVRNTLIDAAAEGAHIAALADNTLADGRQRTRELIGAAVGDGYAEGVSAGYGTYRGTPCVTVTVRSPLPIVGLFGPGRSLEVTGHAPVETLP
;
A
#
# COMPACT_ATOMS: atom_id res chain seq x y z
N MET A 1 1.71 -23.03 -31.60
CA MET A 1 2.72 -21.98 -31.35
C MET A 1 2.08 -20.62 -31.11
N VAL A 2 1.24 -20.13 -32.03
CA VAL A 2 0.58 -18.85 -31.87
C VAL A 2 -0.32 -18.84 -30.63
N GLY A 3 -1.05 -19.93 -30.37
CA GLY A 3 -1.90 -20.02 -29.17
C GLY A 3 -1.13 -19.94 -27.87
N ALA A 4 0.06 -20.53 -27.82
CA ALA A 4 0.90 -20.47 -26.62
C ALA A 4 1.42 -19.06 -26.38
N LEU A 5 1.84 -18.37 -27.44
CA LEU A 5 2.29 -16.99 -27.35
C LEU A 5 1.16 -16.05 -26.89
N LEU A 6 -0.04 -16.23 -27.41
CA LEU A 6 -1.19 -15.45 -27.00
C LEU A 6 -1.54 -15.68 -25.52
N THR A 7 -1.47 -16.93 -25.08
CA THR A 7 -1.73 -17.26 -23.68
C THR A 7 -0.73 -16.60 -22.75
N VAL A 8 0.56 -16.69 -23.08
CA VAL A 8 1.62 -16.07 -22.28
C VAL A 8 1.46 -14.56 -22.25
N LEU A 9 1.18 -13.95 -23.39
CA LEU A 9 0.97 -12.51 -23.46
C LEU A 9 -0.24 -12.07 -22.60
N THR A 10 -1.35 -12.78 -22.72
CA THR A 10 -2.56 -12.48 -21.96
C THR A 10 -2.30 -12.60 -20.46
N LEU A 11 -1.65 -13.68 -20.02
CA LEU A 11 -1.33 -13.87 -18.62
C LEU A 11 -0.38 -12.77 -18.11
N SER A 12 0.59 -12.37 -18.92
CA SER A 12 1.53 -11.31 -18.56
C SER A 12 0.81 -9.98 -18.35
N VAL A 13 -0.12 -9.64 -19.23
CA VAL A 13 -0.90 -8.41 -19.12
C VAL A 13 -1.80 -8.45 -17.89
N LEU A 14 -2.43 -9.59 -17.61
CA LEU A 14 -3.26 -9.75 -16.43
C LEU A 14 -2.46 -9.62 -15.15
N GLN A 15 -1.26 -10.21 -15.10
CA GLN A 15 -0.40 -10.10 -13.92
C GLN A 15 0.07 -8.66 -13.70
N LEU A 16 0.43 -7.97 -14.77
CA LEU A 16 0.83 -6.57 -14.66
C LEU A 16 -0.33 -5.71 -14.18
N GLY A 17 -1.52 -5.93 -14.71
CA GLY A 17 -2.72 -5.22 -14.28
C GLY A 17 -3.03 -5.47 -12.82
N LEU A 18 -2.90 -6.73 -12.37
CA LEU A 18 -3.12 -7.08 -10.97
C LEU A 18 -2.08 -6.41 -10.05
N ALA A 19 -0.82 -6.41 -10.45
CA ALA A 19 0.23 -5.76 -9.67
C ALA A 19 -0.03 -4.27 -9.53
N LEU A 20 -0.43 -3.60 -10.60
CA LEU A 20 -0.75 -2.18 -10.55
C LEU A 20 -1.98 -1.90 -9.71
N LEU A 21 -3.00 -2.76 -9.78
CA LEU A 21 -4.20 -2.63 -8.98
C LEU A 21 -3.86 -2.73 -7.48
N VAL A 22 -3.09 -3.74 -7.11
CA VAL A 22 -2.68 -3.92 -5.72
C VAL A 22 -1.85 -2.73 -5.25
N ARG A 23 -0.89 -2.30 -6.07
CA ARG A 23 -0.06 -1.15 -5.73
C ARG A 23 -0.89 0.11 -5.49
N ASN A 24 -1.82 0.40 -6.40
CA ASN A 24 -2.68 1.58 -6.27
C ASN A 24 -3.56 1.49 -5.03
N THR A 25 -4.10 0.31 -4.75
CA THR A 25 -4.92 0.09 -3.56
C THR A 25 -4.12 0.30 -2.28
N LEU A 26 -2.87 -0.20 -2.25
CA LEU A 26 -2.00 -0.02 -1.09
C LEU A 26 -1.62 1.45 -0.89
N ILE A 27 -1.35 2.17 -1.97
CA ILE A 27 -1.06 3.61 -1.90
C ILE A 27 -2.26 4.37 -1.34
N ASP A 28 -3.45 4.07 -1.85
CA ASP A 28 -4.67 4.73 -1.38
C ASP A 28 -4.94 4.43 0.09
N ALA A 29 -4.75 3.18 0.49
CA ALA A 29 -4.93 2.78 1.88
C ALA A 29 -3.92 3.46 2.80
N ALA A 30 -2.66 3.54 2.38
CA ALA A 30 -1.62 4.21 3.15
C ALA A 30 -1.90 5.72 3.29
N ALA A 31 -2.36 6.34 2.21
CA ALA A 31 -2.72 7.76 2.24
C ALA A 31 -3.90 8.02 3.18
N GLU A 32 -4.91 7.17 3.14
CA GLU A 32 -6.06 7.30 4.02
C GLU A 32 -5.65 7.07 5.47
N GLY A 33 -4.82 6.05 5.74
CA GLY A 33 -4.31 5.79 7.07
C GLY A 33 -3.47 6.94 7.61
N ALA A 34 -2.63 7.54 6.76
CA ALA A 34 -1.83 8.69 7.13
C ALA A 34 -2.73 9.90 7.47
N HIS A 35 -3.79 10.09 6.69
CA HIS A 35 -4.75 11.15 6.93
C HIS A 35 -5.45 10.96 8.29
N ILE A 36 -5.90 9.75 8.59
CA ILE A 36 -6.54 9.43 9.87
C ILE A 36 -5.58 9.65 11.03
N ALA A 37 -4.34 9.18 10.91
CA ALA A 37 -3.34 9.33 11.96
C ALA A 37 -2.95 10.80 12.18
N ALA A 38 -3.05 11.62 11.14
CA ALA A 38 -2.69 13.04 11.20
C ALA A 38 -3.78 13.90 11.83
N LEU A 39 -4.98 13.38 12.01
CA LEU A 39 -6.05 14.13 12.67
C LEU A 39 -5.68 14.42 14.13
N ALA A 40 -6.11 15.58 14.62
CA ALA A 40 -5.68 16.08 15.93
C ALA A 40 -6.01 15.13 17.09
N ASP A 41 -7.10 14.39 16.97
CA ASP A 41 -7.56 13.49 18.04
C ASP A 41 -7.11 12.06 17.87
N ASN A 42 -6.35 11.75 16.82
CA ASN A 42 -6.00 10.37 16.48
C ASN A 42 -4.51 10.10 16.70
N THR A 43 -4.17 8.81 16.74
CA THR A 43 -2.80 8.35 16.97
C THR A 43 -2.28 7.60 15.74
N LEU A 44 -0.98 7.28 15.78
CA LEU A 44 -0.38 6.43 14.74
C LEU A 44 -1.03 5.04 14.71
N ALA A 45 -1.42 4.52 15.86
CA ALA A 45 -2.10 3.22 15.92
C ALA A 45 -3.45 3.25 15.19
N ASP A 46 -4.17 4.37 15.29
CA ASP A 46 -5.43 4.54 14.55
C ASP A 46 -5.20 4.51 13.05
N GLY A 47 -4.15 5.17 12.59
CA GLY A 47 -3.80 5.19 11.17
C GLY A 47 -3.40 3.81 10.66
N ARG A 48 -2.59 3.08 11.42
CA ARG A 48 -2.22 1.71 11.04
C ARG A 48 -3.41 0.80 10.97
N GLN A 49 -4.29 0.89 11.95
CA GLN A 49 -5.49 0.06 12.01
C GLN A 49 -6.39 0.33 10.80
N ARG A 50 -6.61 1.60 10.47
CA ARG A 50 -7.42 1.97 9.31
C ARG A 50 -6.81 1.46 8.01
N THR A 51 -5.49 1.58 7.88
CA THR A 51 -4.78 1.09 6.70
C THR A 51 -4.97 -0.41 6.55
N ARG A 52 -4.82 -1.17 7.64
CA ARG A 52 -5.01 -2.62 7.62
C ARG A 52 -6.43 -3.00 7.25
N GLU A 53 -7.42 -2.30 7.77
CA GLU A 53 -8.82 -2.56 7.45
C GLU A 53 -9.11 -2.35 5.98
N LEU A 54 -8.60 -1.27 5.40
CA LEU A 54 -8.81 -0.96 3.99
C LEU A 54 -8.13 -1.99 3.09
N ILE A 55 -6.91 -2.37 3.42
CA ILE A 55 -6.17 -3.37 2.63
C ILE A 55 -6.86 -4.72 2.75
N GLY A 56 -7.23 -5.14 3.95
CA GLY A 56 -7.89 -6.42 4.17
C GLY A 56 -9.21 -6.53 3.42
N ALA A 57 -9.98 -5.45 3.39
CA ALA A 57 -11.26 -5.44 2.69
C ALA A 57 -11.08 -5.44 1.17
N ALA A 58 -10.04 -4.79 0.66
CA ALA A 58 -9.86 -4.61 -0.78
C ALA A 58 -9.11 -5.76 -1.44
N VAL A 59 -8.03 -6.25 -0.84
CA VAL A 59 -7.14 -7.24 -1.48
C VAL A 59 -6.83 -8.45 -0.59
N GLY A 60 -7.18 -8.41 0.69
CA GLY A 60 -7.00 -9.53 1.60
C GLY A 60 -6.00 -9.25 2.72
N ASP A 61 -6.16 -9.97 3.81
CA ASP A 61 -5.39 -9.74 5.04
C ASP A 61 -3.90 -10.02 4.88
N GLY A 62 -3.52 -10.91 3.97
CA GLY A 62 -2.12 -11.19 3.70
C GLY A 62 -1.33 -9.99 3.21
N TYR A 63 -2.00 -9.02 2.61
CA TYR A 63 -1.36 -7.79 2.14
C TYR A 63 -1.29 -6.71 3.23
N ALA A 64 -1.94 -6.92 4.36
CA ALA A 64 -2.03 -5.93 5.43
C ALA A 64 -0.99 -6.13 6.54
N GLU A 65 -0.12 -7.12 6.42
CA GLU A 65 0.78 -7.49 7.52
C GLU A 65 1.93 -6.50 7.72
N GLY A 66 2.38 -5.86 6.67
CA GLY A 66 3.55 -5.00 6.71
C GLY A 66 3.26 -3.52 6.86
N VAL A 67 2.24 -3.14 7.64
CA VAL A 67 1.87 -1.73 7.82
C VAL A 67 2.62 -1.14 9.00
N SER A 68 3.28 0.00 8.77
CA SER A 68 3.95 0.77 9.82
C SER A 68 3.61 2.24 9.67
N ALA A 69 3.72 2.98 10.77
CA ALA A 69 3.42 4.40 10.77
C ALA A 69 4.42 5.15 11.65
N GLY A 70 4.72 6.38 11.28
CA GLY A 70 5.65 7.21 12.03
C GLY A 70 5.44 8.68 11.74
N TYR A 71 6.05 9.51 12.54
CA TYR A 71 6.10 10.95 12.30
C TYR A 71 7.37 11.28 11.55
N GLY A 72 7.29 12.26 10.67
CA GLY A 72 8.43 12.71 9.91
C GLY A 72 8.22 14.11 9.39
N THR A 73 9.09 14.52 8.48
CA THR A 73 9.01 15.83 7.84
C THR A 73 9.02 15.64 6.33
N TYR A 74 8.09 16.27 5.67
CA TYR A 74 8.00 16.26 4.22
C TYR A 74 7.95 17.70 3.72
N ARG A 75 8.96 18.08 2.96
CA ARG A 75 9.12 19.46 2.45
C ARG A 75 9.08 20.50 3.57
N GLY A 76 9.71 20.18 4.71
CA GLY A 76 9.78 21.09 5.85
C GLY A 76 8.54 21.12 6.73
N THR A 77 7.51 20.35 6.41
CA THR A 77 6.26 20.31 7.19
C THR A 77 6.17 19.00 7.97
N PRO A 78 5.86 19.05 9.27
CA PRO A 78 5.64 17.83 10.02
C PRO A 78 4.50 17.01 9.41
N CYS A 79 4.72 15.72 9.25
CA CYS A 79 3.71 14.85 8.64
C CYS A 79 3.73 13.47 9.27
N VAL A 80 2.62 12.74 9.05
CA VAL A 80 2.52 11.32 9.35
C VAL A 80 2.86 10.56 8.08
N THR A 81 3.70 9.54 8.22
CA THR A 81 4.07 8.66 7.13
C THR A 81 3.58 7.26 7.44
N VAL A 82 2.78 6.69 6.56
CA VAL A 82 2.35 5.30 6.66
C VAL A 82 3.02 4.53 5.53
N THR A 83 3.74 3.48 5.89
CA THR A 83 4.45 2.63 4.93
C THR A 83 3.81 1.26 4.94
N VAL A 84 3.49 0.75 3.76
CA VAL A 84 2.95 -0.59 3.58
C VAL A 84 3.94 -1.41 2.77
N ARG A 85 4.36 -2.52 3.33
CA ARG A 85 5.23 -3.48 2.66
C ARG A 85 4.44 -4.75 2.47
N SER A 86 4.34 -5.22 1.23
CA SER A 86 3.43 -6.28 0.86
C SER A 86 4.07 -7.18 -0.19
N PRO A 87 3.71 -8.48 -0.24
CA PRO A 87 4.19 -9.33 -1.33
C PRO A 87 3.62 -8.87 -2.67
N LEU A 88 4.41 -9.02 -3.72
CA LEU A 88 3.93 -8.77 -5.07
C LEU A 88 3.06 -9.94 -5.53
N PRO A 89 1.93 -9.66 -6.20
CA PRO A 89 1.06 -10.73 -6.72
C PRO A 89 1.54 -11.32 -8.04
N ILE A 90 2.84 -11.20 -8.33
CA ILE A 90 3.46 -11.75 -9.55
C ILE A 90 4.21 -13.00 -9.19
N VAL A 91 3.88 -14.09 -9.88
CA VAL A 91 4.47 -15.41 -9.60
C VAL A 91 5.37 -15.79 -10.78
N GLY A 92 6.54 -16.31 -10.46
CA GLY A 92 7.43 -16.93 -11.44
C GLY A 92 8.48 -16.03 -12.07
N LEU A 93 8.15 -14.79 -12.42
CA LEU A 93 9.11 -13.89 -13.06
C LEU A 93 10.11 -13.29 -12.09
N PHE A 94 9.68 -13.00 -10.88
CA PHE A 94 10.53 -12.33 -9.89
C PHE A 94 10.84 -13.21 -8.68
N GLY A 95 10.33 -14.42 -8.66
CA GLY A 95 10.59 -15.36 -7.58
C GLY A 95 9.98 -14.97 -6.24
N PRO A 96 10.06 -15.87 -5.25
CA PRO A 96 9.61 -15.55 -3.90
C PRO A 96 10.52 -14.51 -3.24
N GLY A 97 9.99 -13.71 -2.36
CA GLY A 97 10.75 -12.72 -1.63
C GLY A 97 10.69 -11.31 -2.19
N ARG A 98 10.17 -11.13 -3.40
CA ARG A 98 9.92 -9.78 -3.90
C ARG A 98 8.77 -9.15 -3.16
N SER A 99 8.93 -7.89 -2.79
CA SER A 99 7.91 -7.17 -2.06
C SER A 99 7.68 -5.80 -2.67
N LEU A 100 6.47 -5.29 -2.46
CA LEU A 100 6.08 -3.97 -2.87
C LEU A 100 6.03 -3.09 -1.62
N GLU A 101 6.67 -1.94 -1.69
CA GLU A 101 6.62 -0.96 -0.61
C GLU A 101 6.00 0.32 -1.13
N VAL A 102 4.99 0.80 -0.43
CA VAL A 102 4.33 2.06 -0.76
C VAL A 102 4.24 2.92 0.49
N THR A 103 4.21 4.23 0.29
CA THR A 103 4.20 5.18 1.39
C THR A 103 3.16 6.26 1.14
N GLY A 104 2.36 6.55 2.16
CA GLY A 104 1.42 7.67 2.15
C GLY A 104 1.83 8.70 3.19
N HIS A 105 1.61 9.96 2.89
CA HIS A 105 1.92 11.08 3.77
C HIS A 105 0.69 11.94 3.99
N ALA A 106 0.58 12.50 5.19
CA ALA A 106 -0.44 13.51 5.47
C ALA A 106 0.13 14.52 6.46
N PRO A 107 -0.10 15.82 6.25
CA PRO A 107 0.38 16.83 7.21
C PRO A 107 -0.29 16.63 8.56
N VAL A 108 0.50 16.80 9.62
CA VAL A 108 -0.02 16.69 10.98
C VAL A 108 -0.97 17.85 11.25
N GLU A 109 -2.18 17.52 11.68
CA GLU A 109 -3.16 18.51 12.06
C GLU A 109 -2.87 18.99 13.48
N THR A 110 -2.75 20.30 13.64
CA THR A 110 -2.52 20.89 14.95
C THR A 110 -3.73 21.70 15.36
N LEU A 111 -4.11 21.55 16.63
CA LEU A 111 -5.19 22.37 17.20
C LEU A 111 -4.66 23.76 17.49
N PRO A 112 -5.44 24.80 17.19
CA PRO A 112 -5.02 26.19 17.47
C PRO A 112 -4.95 26.49 18.97
#